data_46ca12efdf8407fa287760a1e98482c6
#
_entry.id   46ca12efdf8407fa287760a1e98482c6
#
_cell.length_a   1.000
_cell.length_b   1.000
_cell.length_c   1.000
_cell.angle_alpha   90.00
_cell.angle_beta   90.00
_cell.angle_gamma   90.00
#
_symmetry.space_group_name_H-M   'P 1'
#
loop_
_entity.id
_entity.type
_entity.pdbx_description
1 polymer ?
#
loop_
_entity_poly.entity_id
_entity_poly.type
_entity_poly.pdbx_seq_one_letter_code
_entity_poly.pdbx_strand_id
1 'polypeptide(L)'
;MLSMVLPFMVSAATPEGAEIELQTNVIDLGVLSQEDDKQIVRLSYSNTGDLPLVVTEVATSCSCTTVKHSREKLMPGERGSMTIAMDPAKAPEGMFYRVLKVYSTARSGVKHITLKAEIKN
;
A
#
# COMPACT_ATOMS: atom_id res chain seq x y z
N MET A 1 50.74 14.68 4.06
CA MET A 1 50.31 14.48 3.93
C MET A 1 49.26 14.03 3.80
N LEU A 2 48.69 13.90 3.68
CA LEU A 2 47.91 13.53 3.61
C LEU A 2 46.97 12.93 3.54
N SER A 3 46.31 12.72 3.49
CA SER A 3 45.63 12.26 3.52
C SER A 3 44.60 11.90 3.26
N MET A 4 44.04 11.70 3.15
CA MET A 4 43.17 11.43 3.04
C MET A 4 42.29 10.74 2.95
N VAL A 5 41.59 10.41 2.97
CA VAL A 5 40.80 9.82 2.97
C VAL A 5 39.76 9.49 2.80
N LEU A 6 39.12 9.22 2.67
CA LEU A 6 38.14 8.89 2.62
C LEU A 6 37.25 8.34 2.64
N PRO A 7 36.59 8.13 2.75
CA PRO A 7 35.70 7.42 2.83
C PRO A 7 34.64 7.01 2.55
N PHE A 8 34.28 6.88 2.48
CA PHE A 8 33.25 6.62 2.30
C PHE A 8 32.54 5.94 2.33
N MET A 9 32.01 5.60 2.42
CA MET A 9 31.34 5.02 2.44
C MET A 9 30.53 4.45 2.27
N VAL A 10 30.03 4.15 2.20
CA VAL A 10 29.26 3.63 2.00
C VAL A 10 28.54 2.91 2.30
N SER A 11 28.01 2.91 2.48
CA SER A 11 27.31 2.26 2.85
C SER A 11 26.66 1.30 2.62
N ALA A 12 26.74 0.95 2.77
CA ALA A 12 26.32 -0.28 2.81
C ALA A 12 24.90 -0.55 2.82
N ALA A 13 24.14 0.22 3.26
CA ALA A 13 22.73 -0.08 3.39
C ALA A 13 21.99 0.01 2.07
N THR A 14 22.70 -0.09 0.97
CA THR A 14 22.08 -0.05 -0.33
C THR A 14 21.10 -1.20 -0.48
N PRO A 15 19.83 -0.95 -0.70
CA PRO A 15 18.89 -2.03 -0.94
C PRO A 15 19.19 -2.72 -2.25
N GLU A 16 19.21 -4.03 -2.23
CA GLU A 16 19.37 -4.81 -3.44
C GLU A 16 18.03 -5.44 -3.74
N GLY A 17 17.29 -4.80 -4.61
CA GLY A 17 16.00 -5.31 -5.01
C GLY A 17 14.96 -4.23 -5.03
N ALA A 18 13.76 -4.62 -5.42
CA ALA A 18 12.62 -3.73 -5.41
C ALA A 18 12.22 -3.42 -3.97
N GLU A 19 11.65 -2.24 -3.78
CA GLU A 19 11.10 -1.87 -2.48
C GLU A 19 9.88 -1.01 -2.72
N ILE A 20 8.87 -1.18 -1.86
CA ILE A 20 7.62 -0.44 -2.02
C ILE A 20 7.43 0.49 -0.83
N GLU A 21 7.10 1.73 -1.14
CA GLU A 21 6.72 2.70 -0.13
C GLU A 21 5.28 3.12 -0.39
N LEU A 22 4.40 2.83 0.56
CA LEU A 22 3.00 3.19 0.46
C LEU A 22 2.80 4.61 0.95
N GLN A 23 1.88 5.34 0.31
CA GLN A 23 1.52 6.69 0.72
C GLN A 23 1.08 6.70 2.18
N THR A 24 0.33 5.69 2.59
CA THR A 24 -0.10 5.50 3.97
C THR A 24 -0.40 4.03 4.18
N ASN A 25 -0.35 3.59 5.44
CA ASN A 25 -0.75 2.23 5.77
C ASN A 25 -2.05 2.18 6.57
N VAL A 26 -2.70 3.33 6.77
CA VAL A 26 -3.98 3.39 7.46
C VAL A 26 -4.90 4.32 6.66
N ILE A 27 -6.06 3.81 6.31
CA ILE A 27 -7.10 4.59 5.63
C ILE A 27 -8.30 4.65 6.55
N ASP A 28 -8.62 5.84 7.00
CA ASP A 28 -9.76 6.07 7.87
C ASP A 28 -10.88 6.70 7.05
N LEU A 29 -11.97 5.95 6.87
CA LEU A 29 -13.10 6.41 6.08
C LEU A 29 -14.10 7.21 6.91
N GLY A 30 -13.86 7.31 8.23
CA GLY A 30 -14.75 8.06 9.11
C GLY A 30 -16.04 7.33 9.41
N VAL A 31 -17.10 8.07 9.57
CA VAL A 31 -18.42 7.53 9.88
C VAL A 31 -19.20 7.37 8.58
N LEU A 32 -19.68 6.17 8.33
CA LEU A 32 -20.43 5.85 7.12
C LEU A 32 -21.75 5.23 7.49
N SER A 33 -22.76 5.45 6.64
CA SER A 33 -24.04 4.76 6.73
C SER A 33 -24.03 3.58 5.78
N GLN A 34 -24.74 2.51 6.14
CA GLN A 34 -24.91 1.38 5.24
C GLN A 34 -25.66 1.76 3.95
N GLU A 35 -26.27 2.95 3.94
CA GLU A 35 -26.96 3.44 2.76
C GLU A 35 -26.08 4.33 1.89
N ASP A 36 -24.86 4.60 2.34
CA ASP A 36 -23.94 5.43 1.56
C ASP A 36 -23.46 4.69 0.32
N ASP A 37 -23.08 5.46 -0.69
CA ASP A 37 -22.46 4.91 -1.89
C ASP A 37 -21.11 4.32 -1.56
N LYS A 38 -20.60 3.55 -2.51
CA LYS A 38 -19.25 2.99 -2.37
C LYS A 38 -18.24 4.10 -2.15
N GLN A 39 -17.32 3.82 -1.23
CA GLN A 39 -16.24 4.73 -0.93
C GLN A 39 -15.03 4.33 -1.77
N ILE A 40 -14.52 5.28 -2.54
CA ILE A 40 -13.40 5.03 -3.45
C ILE A 40 -12.19 5.78 -2.92
N VAL A 41 -11.09 5.06 -2.71
CA VAL A 41 -9.85 5.66 -2.24
C VAL A 41 -8.74 5.30 -3.21
N ARG A 42 -7.98 6.30 -3.60
CA ARG A 42 -6.79 6.10 -4.41
C ARG A 42 -5.58 6.17 -3.52
N LEU A 43 -4.79 5.11 -3.53
CA LEU A 43 -3.57 5.04 -2.75
C LEU A 43 -2.40 4.98 -3.71
N SER A 44 -1.46 5.91 -3.56
CA SER A 44 -0.26 5.86 -4.37
C SER A 44 0.86 5.15 -3.63
N TYR A 45 1.78 4.60 -4.40
CA TYR A 45 2.96 3.95 -3.87
C TYR A 45 4.10 4.16 -4.86
N SER A 46 5.31 3.97 -4.38
CA SER A 46 6.48 4.17 -5.22
C SER A 46 7.47 3.05 -5.00
N ASN A 47 8.33 2.86 -6.01
CA ASN A 47 9.43 1.93 -5.90
C ASN A 47 10.65 2.70 -5.38
N THR A 48 11.02 2.43 -4.14
CA THR A 48 12.17 3.07 -3.51
C THR A 48 13.42 2.19 -3.58
N GLY A 49 13.31 1.03 -4.23
CA GLY A 49 14.44 0.14 -4.40
C GLY A 49 15.22 0.43 -5.67
N ASP A 50 16.08 -0.50 -6.06
CA ASP A 50 16.93 -0.34 -7.22
C ASP A 50 16.65 -1.37 -8.32
N LEU A 51 15.63 -2.20 -8.16
CA LEU A 51 15.17 -3.14 -9.18
C LEU A 51 13.68 -2.90 -9.45
N PRO A 52 13.18 -3.36 -10.60
CA PRO A 52 11.76 -3.15 -10.92
C PRO A 52 10.83 -3.77 -9.88
N LEU A 53 9.76 -3.06 -9.59
CA LEU A 53 8.74 -3.48 -8.61
C LEU A 53 7.45 -3.86 -9.34
N VAL A 54 6.89 -5.00 -8.97
CA VAL A 54 5.58 -5.41 -9.48
C VAL A 54 4.70 -5.74 -8.28
N VAL A 55 3.54 -5.11 -8.22
CA VAL A 55 2.51 -5.49 -7.25
C VAL A 55 1.72 -6.63 -7.87
N THR A 56 1.81 -7.80 -7.26
CA THR A 56 1.24 -9.02 -7.83
C THR A 56 -0.19 -9.23 -7.38
N GLU A 57 -0.50 -8.85 -6.16
CA GLU A 57 -1.84 -9.09 -5.64
C GLU A 57 -2.08 -8.18 -4.42
N VAL A 58 -3.32 -7.73 -4.26
CA VAL A 58 -3.76 -7.11 -3.02
C VAL A 58 -4.94 -7.93 -2.53
N ALA A 59 -4.75 -8.61 -1.41
CA ALA A 59 -5.76 -9.52 -0.88
C ALA A 59 -6.57 -8.84 0.21
N THR A 60 -7.86 -9.15 0.21
CA THR A 60 -8.78 -8.66 1.24
C THR A 60 -9.64 -9.81 1.70
N SER A 61 -9.98 -9.83 2.98
CA SER A 61 -10.82 -10.87 3.55
C SER A 61 -12.30 -10.49 3.57
N CYS A 62 -12.63 -9.29 3.13
CA CYS A 62 -14.00 -8.78 3.20
C CYS A 62 -14.59 -8.68 1.80
N SER A 63 -15.79 -9.23 1.61
CA SER A 63 -16.48 -9.08 0.33
C SER A 63 -16.95 -7.65 0.10
N CYS A 64 -16.87 -6.81 1.13
CA CYS A 64 -17.24 -5.40 1.04
C CYS A 64 -16.16 -4.54 0.40
N THR A 65 -14.97 -5.08 0.20
CA THR A 65 -13.82 -4.30 -0.27
C THR A 65 -13.24 -4.96 -1.51
N THR A 66 -12.97 -4.15 -2.52
CA THR A 66 -12.29 -4.59 -3.73
C THR A 66 -11.13 -3.65 -4.01
N VAL A 67 -10.09 -4.18 -4.65
CA VAL A 67 -8.91 -3.41 -4.98
C VAL A 67 -8.54 -3.64 -6.43
N LYS A 68 -8.26 -2.55 -7.13
CA LYS A 68 -7.74 -2.60 -8.49
C LYS A 68 -6.35 -1.99 -8.49
N HIS A 69 -5.43 -2.67 -9.14
CA HIS A 69 -4.05 -2.19 -9.23
C HIS A 69 -3.45 -2.65 -10.55
N SER A 70 -2.40 -1.95 -10.97
CA SER A 70 -1.66 -2.35 -12.15
C SER A 70 -0.65 -3.43 -11.79
N ARG A 71 -0.37 -4.32 -12.74
CA ARG A 71 0.70 -5.30 -12.60
C ARG A 71 1.91 -4.91 -13.43
N GLU A 72 1.94 -3.68 -13.91
CA GLU A 72 3.08 -3.21 -14.68
C GLU A 72 4.27 -2.98 -13.78
N LYS A 73 5.45 -3.14 -14.36
CA LYS A 73 6.68 -2.88 -13.62
C LYS A 73 6.81 -1.39 -13.34
N LEU A 74 7.20 -1.09 -12.11
CA LEU A 74 7.63 0.25 -11.75
C LEU A 74 9.14 0.24 -11.64
N MET A 75 9.77 1.08 -12.42
CA MET A 75 11.23 1.22 -12.34
C MET A 75 11.58 2.02 -11.09
N PRO A 76 12.83 1.93 -10.63
CA PRO A 76 13.21 2.70 -9.44
C PRO A 76 12.83 4.16 -9.54
N GLY A 77 12.17 4.67 -8.52
CA GLY A 77 11.72 6.04 -8.45
C GLY A 77 10.34 6.29 -9.05
N GLU A 78 9.77 5.32 -9.75
CA GLU A 78 8.45 5.50 -10.34
C GLU A 78 7.34 5.27 -9.35
N ARG A 79 6.19 5.89 -9.64
CA ARG A 79 5.01 5.78 -8.81
C ARG A 79 3.91 5.03 -9.51
N GLY A 80 3.12 4.30 -8.72
CA GLY A 80 1.89 3.69 -9.18
C GLY A 80 0.77 4.03 -8.22
N SER A 81 -0.41 3.55 -8.52
CA SER A 81 -1.55 3.74 -7.63
C SER A 81 -2.44 2.53 -7.67
N MET A 82 -3.17 2.33 -6.58
CA MET A 82 -4.22 1.34 -6.51
C MET A 82 -5.50 2.04 -6.10
N THR A 83 -6.61 1.47 -6.53
CA THR A 83 -7.94 2.00 -6.21
C THR A 83 -8.62 1.00 -5.29
N ILE A 84 -9.00 1.46 -4.11
CA ILE A 84 -9.65 0.64 -3.10
C ILE A 84 -11.09 1.10 -3.03
N ALA A 85 -12.02 0.17 -3.24
CA ALA A 85 -13.44 0.47 -3.17
C ALA A 85 -14.05 -0.32 -2.01
N MET A 86 -14.81 0.37 -1.18
CA MET A 86 -15.47 -0.23 -0.04
C MET A 86 -16.96 0.07 -0.12
N ASP A 87 -17.77 -0.97 -0.05
CA ASP A 87 -19.23 -0.87 -0.15
C ASP A 87 -19.82 -0.91 1.27
N PRO A 88 -20.30 0.22 1.79
CA PRO A 88 -20.84 0.23 3.15
C PRO A 88 -22.05 -0.67 3.32
N ALA A 89 -22.81 -0.93 2.25
CA ALA A 89 -24.00 -1.78 2.34
C ALA A 89 -23.62 -3.23 2.69
N LYS A 90 -22.39 -3.64 2.42
CA LYS A 90 -21.93 -4.99 2.70
C LYS A 90 -21.12 -5.07 3.98
N ALA A 91 -20.92 -3.96 4.67
CA ALA A 91 -20.15 -3.93 5.89
C ALA A 91 -21.06 -4.09 7.10
N PRO A 92 -20.60 -4.80 8.13
CA PRO A 92 -21.39 -4.92 9.35
C PRO A 92 -21.44 -3.59 10.09
N GLU A 93 -22.53 -3.38 10.82
CA GLU A 93 -22.69 -2.21 11.66
C GLU A 93 -21.66 -2.22 12.78
N GLY A 94 -21.15 -1.05 13.14
CA GLY A 94 -20.18 -0.91 14.22
C GLY A 94 -18.82 -0.50 13.71
N MET A 95 -17.81 -0.75 14.52
CA MET A 95 -16.44 -0.45 14.12
C MET A 95 -15.97 -1.45 13.10
N PHE A 96 -15.43 -0.91 12.02
CA PHE A 96 -15.00 -1.71 10.87
C PHE A 96 -13.48 -1.60 10.75
N TYR A 97 -12.81 -2.74 10.82
CA TYR A 97 -11.36 -2.82 10.60
C TYR A 97 -11.08 -3.98 9.67
N ARG A 98 -10.38 -3.70 8.58
CA ARG A 98 -9.95 -4.74 7.66
C ARG A 98 -8.53 -4.47 7.23
N VAL A 99 -7.76 -5.53 7.10
CA VAL A 99 -6.38 -5.42 6.68
C VAL A 99 -6.26 -5.92 5.26
N LEU A 100 -5.71 -5.08 4.40
CA LEU A 100 -5.40 -5.46 3.03
C LEU A 100 -3.94 -5.87 3.00
N LYS A 101 -3.65 -6.99 2.35
CA LYS A 101 -2.27 -7.48 2.22
C LYS A 101 -1.78 -7.21 0.82
N VAL A 102 -0.72 -6.44 0.71
CA VAL A 102 -0.14 -6.08 -0.58
C VAL A 102 1.04 -7.00 -0.84
N TYR A 103 0.89 -7.85 -1.83
CA TYR A 103 1.94 -8.76 -2.26
C TYR A 103 2.66 -8.15 -3.46
N SER A 104 3.96 -8.18 -3.42
CA SER A 104 4.75 -7.58 -4.48
C SER A 104 6.12 -8.23 -4.52
N THR A 105 6.93 -7.80 -5.48
CA THR A 105 8.31 -8.25 -5.57
C THR A 105 9.24 -7.49 -4.65
N ALA A 106 8.69 -6.64 -3.77
CA ALA A 106 9.49 -5.89 -2.82
C ALA A 106 10.20 -6.84 -1.86
N ARG A 107 11.45 -6.54 -1.58
CA ARG A 107 12.26 -7.42 -0.73
C ARG A 107 11.82 -7.41 0.72
N SER A 108 11.12 -6.37 1.14
CA SER A 108 10.61 -6.31 2.52
C SER A 108 9.38 -7.19 2.72
N GLY A 109 8.87 -7.80 1.65
CA GLY A 109 7.77 -8.75 1.76
C GLY A 109 6.41 -8.09 1.74
N VAL A 110 5.46 -8.72 2.41
CA VAL A 110 4.06 -8.30 2.38
C VAL A 110 3.89 -7.02 3.18
N LYS A 111 3.17 -6.06 2.60
CA LYS A 111 2.79 -4.84 3.30
C LYS A 111 1.32 -4.92 3.68
N HIS A 112 0.97 -4.22 4.74
CA HIS A 112 -0.39 -4.23 5.25
C HIS A 112 -0.97 -2.83 5.21
N ILE A 113 -2.22 -2.72 4.77
CA ILE A 113 -2.97 -1.48 4.81
C ILE A 113 -4.20 -1.74 5.67
N THR A 114 -4.39 -0.92 6.70
CA THR A 114 -5.56 -1.03 7.56
C THR A 114 -6.64 -0.07 7.06
N LEU A 115 -7.79 -0.62 6.75
CA LEU A 115 -8.95 0.14 6.33
C LEU A 115 -9.92 0.18 7.52
N LYS A 116 -10.27 1.37 7.98
CA LYS A 116 -11.15 1.49 9.13
C LYS A 116 -12.25 2.50 8.90
N ALA A 117 -13.36 2.26 9.56
CA ALA A 117 -14.52 3.12 9.48
C ALA A 117 -15.43 2.81 10.67
N GLU A 118 -16.38 3.68 10.90
CA GLU A 118 -17.48 3.37 11.80
C GLU A 118 -18.75 3.30 10.97
N ILE A 119 -19.41 2.15 10.99
CA ILE A 119 -20.58 1.90 10.14
C ILE A 119 -21.83 2.05 10.97
N LYS A 120 -22.70 2.94 10.54
CA LYS A 120 -23.99 3.16 11.20
C LYS A 120 -25.10 2.69 10.30
N ASN A 121 -26.16 2.28 10.95
CA ASN A 121 -27.36 1.82 10.25
C ASN A 121 -28.25 2.98 9.88
#